data_ecd2ddcfcc6e6315681f02ab495ea448
#
_entry.id   ecd2ddcfcc6e6315681f02ab495ea448
#
_cell.length_a   1.000
_cell.length_b   1.000
_cell.length_c   1.000
_cell.angle_alpha   90.00
_cell.angle_beta   90.00
_cell.angle_gamma   90.00
#
_symmetry.space_group_name_H-M   'P 1'
#
loop_
_entity.id
_entity.type
_entity.pdbx_description
1 polymer ?
#
loop_
_entity_poly.entity_id
_entity_poly.type
_entity_poly.pdbx_seq_one_letter_code
_entity_poly.pdbx_strand_id
1 'polypeptide(L)'
;MKIKCKNENCLHEWNYSGNVVRYLVCPKCVSFVPLDEYQFDLETPQQNNFKYKIRTWLLEHPEFNPYKFSSPTNSLSWYDTLFKTLTNSIRSLPNFLLIGGHKSGATSLMSYLQQHHYIWGIRNLHFFEYFVNNKTSWYRKFFPTKIYFSYVKTIKKQKLNVGEMSATYFYHPDVRKRIKSLLPNVKLLLILRNPIDMTYSKYNHGFNTGSITESFDSIIKNELTRIKIRQNEPQLIINNPNFDNNVDSNYLRHGNYVYYLKKWLELFPRKQLHILTNEQLTNNPIETMEKVFEFLNAKPFAVTPEHKKNIQIYTKQMEPSTRKFLKDYFTPYNEELYKLLGVNFNWA
;
A
#
# COMPACT_ATOMS: atom_id res chain seq x y z
N MET A 1 3.80 -2.47 -29.77
CA MET A 1 5.20 -2.00 -29.77
C MET A 1 6.13 -3.21 -29.75
N LYS A 2 7.19 -3.19 -30.55
CA LYS A 2 8.20 -4.27 -30.57
C LYS A 2 9.25 -3.99 -29.50
N ILE A 3 9.47 -4.92 -28.60
CA ILE A 3 10.42 -4.83 -27.50
C ILE A 3 11.54 -5.83 -27.71
N LYS A 4 12.77 -5.42 -27.39
CA LYS A 4 13.95 -6.28 -27.44
C LYS A 4 14.56 -6.43 -26.06
N CYS A 5 14.88 -7.66 -25.68
CA CYS A 5 15.57 -7.93 -24.43
C CYS A 5 17.00 -7.36 -24.47
N LYS A 6 17.37 -6.64 -23.40
CA LYS A 6 18.73 -6.06 -23.27
C LYS A 6 19.75 -7.02 -22.67
N ASN A 7 19.32 -8.20 -22.23
CA ASN A 7 20.26 -9.23 -21.79
C ASN A 7 21.05 -9.74 -23.00
N GLU A 8 22.36 -9.52 -23.01
CA GLU A 8 23.26 -9.87 -24.12
C GLU A 8 23.21 -11.34 -24.53
N ASN A 9 22.88 -12.22 -23.58
CA ASN A 9 22.76 -13.66 -23.82
C ASN A 9 21.36 -14.09 -24.29
N CYS A 10 20.40 -13.17 -24.37
CA CYS A 10 19.00 -13.51 -24.68
C CYS A 10 18.54 -12.96 -26.03
N LEU A 11 18.70 -11.65 -26.26
CA LEU A 11 18.32 -10.89 -27.48
C LEU A 11 16.89 -11.15 -27.98
N HIS A 12 15.99 -11.69 -27.13
CA HIS A 12 14.63 -12.02 -27.49
C HIS A 12 13.81 -10.76 -27.84
N GLU A 13 13.04 -10.83 -28.92
CA GLU A 13 12.12 -9.77 -29.33
C GLU A 13 10.68 -10.25 -29.22
N TRP A 14 9.78 -9.39 -28.73
CA TRP A 14 8.34 -9.70 -28.64
C TRP A 14 7.49 -8.43 -28.80
N ASN A 15 6.23 -8.64 -29.16
CA ASN A 15 5.26 -7.55 -29.27
C ASN A 15 4.61 -7.27 -27.93
N TYR A 16 4.57 -6.00 -27.54
CA TYR A 16 3.89 -5.52 -26.35
C TYR A 16 2.70 -4.64 -26.74
N SER A 17 1.52 -4.99 -26.26
CA SER A 17 0.24 -4.29 -26.53
C SER A 17 -0.41 -3.72 -25.26
N GLY A 18 0.27 -3.76 -24.11
CA GLY A 18 -0.26 -3.29 -22.84
C GLY A 18 -0.12 -1.79 -22.60
N ASN A 19 -0.74 -1.30 -21.55
CA ASN A 19 -0.57 0.08 -21.07
C ASN A 19 0.85 0.30 -20.53
N VAL A 20 1.32 1.55 -20.62
CA VAL A 20 2.68 1.96 -20.23
C VAL A 20 3.02 1.52 -18.81
N VAL A 21 4.00 0.65 -18.67
CA VAL A 21 4.67 0.28 -17.42
C VAL A 21 6.14 0.66 -17.51
N ARG A 22 6.80 0.89 -16.36
CA ARG A 22 8.21 1.30 -16.34
C ARG A 22 9.18 0.23 -16.82
N TYR A 23 8.83 -1.03 -16.57
CA TYR A 23 9.64 -2.19 -16.87
C TYR A 23 8.76 -3.28 -17.47
N LEU A 24 9.29 -3.96 -18.44
CA LEU A 24 8.76 -5.23 -18.93
C LEU A 24 9.70 -6.37 -18.52
N VAL A 25 9.12 -7.52 -18.32
CA VAL A 25 9.90 -8.73 -18.06
C VAL A 25 10.00 -9.51 -19.37
N CYS A 26 11.21 -9.82 -19.80
CA CYS A 26 11.43 -10.64 -20.98
C CYS A 26 10.82 -12.04 -20.76
N PRO A 27 9.91 -12.51 -21.61
CA PRO A 27 9.24 -13.80 -21.43
C PRO A 27 10.19 -15.00 -21.57
N LYS A 28 11.39 -14.79 -22.15
CA LYS A 28 12.37 -15.86 -22.38
C LYS A 28 13.38 -16.00 -21.23
N CYS A 29 13.94 -14.89 -20.72
CA CYS A 29 15.02 -14.95 -19.73
C CYS A 29 14.66 -14.27 -18.40
N VAL A 30 13.44 -13.75 -18.27
CA VAL A 30 12.90 -13.06 -17.07
C VAL A 30 13.69 -11.78 -16.69
N SER A 31 14.61 -11.31 -17.52
CA SER A 31 15.33 -10.05 -17.28
C SER A 31 14.40 -8.85 -17.41
N PHE A 32 14.61 -7.83 -16.56
CA PHE A 32 13.88 -6.58 -16.65
C PHE A 32 14.36 -5.74 -17.83
N VAL A 33 13.42 -5.22 -18.62
CA VAL A 33 13.68 -4.33 -19.74
C VAL A 33 13.06 -2.96 -19.40
N PRO A 34 13.89 -1.92 -19.15
CA PRO A 34 13.40 -0.56 -18.92
C PRO A 34 12.80 -0.01 -20.21
N LEU A 35 11.70 0.73 -20.08
CA LEU A 35 11.00 1.35 -21.23
C LEU A 35 11.36 2.82 -21.43
N ASP A 36 12.18 3.40 -20.58
CA ASP A 36 12.54 4.82 -20.60
C ASP A 36 13.29 5.23 -21.88
N GLU A 37 13.84 4.27 -22.62
CA GLU A 37 14.59 4.47 -23.87
C GLU A 37 13.75 4.25 -25.14
N TYR A 38 12.49 3.85 -25.00
CA TYR A 38 11.59 3.69 -26.15
C TYR A 38 10.74 4.95 -26.32
N GLN A 39 10.87 5.60 -27.46
CA GLN A 39 9.98 6.70 -27.86
C GLN A 39 8.59 6.11 -28.12
N PHE A 40 7.60 6.62 -27.40
CA PHE A 40 6.20 6.29 -27.63
C PHE A 40 5.62 7.30 -28.62
N ASP A 41 5.30 6.87 -29.84
CA ASP A 41 4.42 7.62 -30.73
C ASP A 41 3.00 7.54 -30.16
N LEU A 42 2.67 8.52 -29.33
CA LEU A 42 1.31 8.75 -28.84
C LEU A 42 0.54 9.51 -29.92
N GLU A 43 -0.10 8.81 -30.83
CA GLU A 43 -1.20 9.40 -31.59
C GLU A 43 -2.31 9.78 -30.59
N THR A 44 -2.46 11.09 -30.39
CA THR A 44 -3.41 11.66 -29.43
C THR A 44 -4.75 11.96 -30.09
N PRO A 45 -5.84 11.34 -29.66
CA PRO A 45 -7.17 11.87 -29.92
C PRO A 45 -7.50 12.94 -28.86
N GLN A 46 -7.82 14.14 -29.32
CA GLN A 46 -8.49 15.22 -28.62
C GLN A 46 -7.70 16.15 -27.70
N GLN A 47 -6.97 17.07 -28.33
CA GLN A 47 -6.31 18.23 -27.68
C GLN A 47 -7.26 19.29 -27.09
N ASN A 48 -8.57 19.17 -27.21
CA ASN A 48 -9.54 20.22 -26.83
C ASN A 48 -10.33 19.95 -25.54
N ASN A 49 -9.99 18.95 -24.76
CA ASN A 49 -10.68 18.66 -23.52
C ASN A 49 -10.05 19.44 -22.36
N PHE A 50 -10.88 20.20 -21.61
CA PHE A 50 -10.46 20.94 -20.41
C PHE A 50 -9.71 20.06 -19.39
N LYS A 51 -10.10 18.79 -19.22
CA LYS A 51 -9.36 17.82 -18.41
C LYS A 51 -7.95 17.55 -18.92
N TYR A 52 -7.75 17.55 -20.24
CA TYR A 52 -6.43 17.37 -20.83
C TYR A 52 -5.55 18.60 -20.59
N LYS A 53 -6.09 19.81 -20.77
CA LYS A 53 -5.36 21.07 -20.49
C LYS A 53 -4.95 21.19 -19.02
N ILE A 54 -5.83 20.82 -18.07
CA ILE A 54 -5.48 20.77 -16.65
C ILE A 54 -4.41 19.70 -16.39
N ARG A 55 -4.52 18.53 -17.02
CA ARG A 55 -3.53 17.45 -16.85
C ARG A 55 -2.16 17.87 -17.41
N THR A 56 -2.13 18.53 -18.57
CA THR A 56 -0.88 19.04 -19.16
C THR A 56 -0.30 20.16 -18.28
N TRP A 57 -1.13 21.09 -17.84
CA TRP A 57 -0.71 22.14 -16.90
C TRP A 57 -0.17 21.56 -15.58
N LEU A 58 -0.83 20.55 -15.01
CA LEU A 58 -0.33 19.85 -13.80
C LEU A 58 0.96 19.07 -14.05
N LEU A 59 1.24 18.64 -15.28
CA LEU A 59 2.51 18.02 -15.65
C LEU A 59 3.63 19.06 -15.77
N GLU A 60 3.30 20.25 -16.27
CA GLU A 60 4.21 21.39 -16.36
C GLU A 60 4.46 22.05 -15.02
N HIS A 61 3.50 21.93 -14.06
CA HIS A 61 3.58 22.47 -12.70
C HIS A 61 3.55 21.34 -11.68
N PRO A 62 4.63 20.57 -11.58
CA PRO A 62 4.70 19.37 -10.74
C PRO A 62 4.46 19.62 -9.25
N GLU A 63 4.64 20.85 -8.78
CA GLU A 63 4.34 21.29 -7.43
C GLU A 63 2.84 21.19 -7.09
N PHE A 64 1.97 21.23 -8.10
CA PHE A 64 0.51 21.09 -7.97
C PHE A 64 -0.02 19.70 -8.36
N ASN A 65 0.87 18.81 -8.89
CA ASN A 65 0.44 17.52 -9.38
C ASN A 65 0.47 16.43 -8.28
N PRO A 66 -0.70 16.01 -7.74
CA PRO A 66 -0.77 14.99 -6.70
C PRO A 66 -0.36 13.58 -7.18
N TYR A 67 -0.29 13.35 -8.50
CA TYR A 67 -0.05 12.02 -9.07
C TYR A 67 1.41 11.70 -9.37
N LYS A 68 2.33 12.68 -9.24
CA LYS A 68 3.74 12.50 -9.60
C LYS A 68 4.57 11.76 -8.56
N PHE A 69 4.00 11.46 -7.39
CA PHE A 69 4.72 10.82 -6.28
C PHE A 69 4.38 9.33 -6.15
N SER A 70 4.71 8.55 -7.15
CA SER A 70 4.60 7.09 -7.04
C SER A 70 5.83 6.41 -6.40
N SER A 71 6.90 7.15 -6.14
CA SER A 71 8.09 6.66 -5.42
C SER A 71 8.95 7.84 -4.93
N PRO A 72 9.52 7.78 -3.71
CA PRO A 72 10.44 8.80 -3.21
C PRO A 72 11.78 8.86 -3.96
N THR A 73 12.06 7.90 -4.84
CA THR A 73 13.39 7.68 -5.44
C THR A 73 13.55 8.26 -6.84
N ASN A 74 12.52 8.86 -7.46
CA ASN A 74 12.64 9.39 -8.80
C ASN A 74 12.95 10.88 -8.80
N SER A 75 14.16 11.19 -9.25
CA SER A 75 14.69 12.46 -9.78
C SER A 75 13.77 13.68 -9.55
N LEU A 76 13.64 14.08 -8.29
CA LEU A 76 13.24 15.44 -7.98
C LEU A 76 14.33 16.32 -8.57
N SER A 77 13.96 17.26 -9.44
CA SER A 77 14.89 18.29 -9.89
C SER A 77 15.46 19.00 -8.65
N TRP A 78 16.71 19.42 -8.71
CA TRP A 78 17.39 20.05 -7.58
C TRP A 78 16.60 21.27 -7.04
N TYR A 79 15.92 22.04 -7.90
CA TYR A 79 15.08 23.18 -7.50
C TYR A 79 13.78 22.73 -6.78
N ASP A 80 13.19 21.60 -7.16
CA ASP A 80 12.06 20.98 -6.46
C ASP A 80 12.46 20.61 -5.03
N THR A 81 13.64 20.01 -4.89
CA THR A 81 14.19 19.63 -3.58
C THR A 81 14.51 20.87 -2.74
N LEU A 82 15.09 21.92 -3.35
CA LEU A 82 15.37 23.18 -2.69
C LEU A 82 14.08 23.86 -2.24
N PHE A 83 13.10 24.02 -3.13
CA PHE A 83 11.80 24.63 -2.82
C PHE A 83 11.07 23.89 -1.70
N LYS A 84 11.03 22.54 -1.75
CA LYS A 84 10.43 21.72 -0.70
C LYS A 84 11.19 21.83 0.62
N THR A 85 12.50 22.03 0.57
CA THR A 85 13.33 22.23 1.75
C THR A 85 13.09 23.59 2.38
N LEU A 86 13.03 24.64 1.60
CA LEU A 86 12.77 26.00 2.08
C LEU A 86 11.34 26.16 2.63
N THR A 87 10.37 25.42 2.07
CA THR A 87 8.97 25.51 2.47
C THR A 87 8.55 24.45 3.50
N ASN A 88 9.44 23.61 4.01
CA ASN A 88 9.08 22.47 4.85
C ASN A 88 8.40 22.88 6.18
N SER A 89 8.78 23.98 6.78
CA SER A 89 8.20 24.51 8.03
C SER A 89 6.73 24.92 7.89
N ILE A 90 6.35 25.40 6.71
CA ILE A 90 4.97 25.79 6.39
C ILE A 90 4.15 24.67 5.76
N ARG A 91 4.71 23.46 5.59
CA ARG A 91 3.99 22.29 5.08
C ARG A 91 3.27 21.55 6.21
N SER A 92 2.16 20.92 5.84
CA SER A 92 1.35 20.14 6.77
C SER A 92 2.01 18.82 7.13
N LEU A 93 1.41 18.15 8.11
CA LEU A 93 1.57 16.70 8.32
C LEU A 93 0.30 16.00 7.86
N PRO A 94 0.33 14.69 7.61
CA PRO A 94 -0.85 13.93 7.23
C PRO A 94 -1.89 13.92 8.35
N ASN A 95 -3.17 13.94 7.98
CA ASN A 95 -4.29 13.82 8.91
C ASN A 95 -4.99 12.45 8.82
N PHE A 96 -4.58 11.62 7.86
CA PHE A 96 -4.91 10.19 7.85
C PHE A 96 -3.71 9.34 7.42
N LEU A 97 -3.69 8.08 7.84
CA LEU A 97 -2.73 7.07 7.39
C LEU A 97 -3.47 5.80 6.99
N LEU A 98 -3.10 5.24 5.85
CA LEU A 98 -3.50 3.89 5.46
C LEU A 98 -2.37 2.93 5.88
N ILE A 99 -2.58 2.27 7.03
CA ILE A 99 -1.53 1.54 7.75
C ILE A 99 -1.36 0.08 7.33
N GLY A 100 -2.25 -0.45 6.52
CA GLY A 100 -2.19 -1.85 6.11
C GLY A 100 -3.49 -2.31 5.47
N GLY A 101 -3.73 -3.63 5.20
CA GLY A 101 -2.78 -4.75 5.35
C GLY A 101 -1.98 -5.01 4.08
N HIS A 102 -0.85 -5.60 4.29
CA HIS A 102 -0.04 -6.08 3.17
C HIS A 102 -0.84 -7.07 2.31
N LYS A 103 -0.80 -6.93 0.99
CA LYS A 103 -1.56 -7.77 0.03
C LYS A 103 -3.08 -7.81 0.22
N SER A 104 -3.63 -6.85 0.96
CA SER A 104 -5.07 -6.74 1.25
C SER A 104 -5.78 -5.69 0.39
N GLY A 105 -5.13 -5.08 -0.60
CA GLY A 105 -5.76 -4.09 -1.48
C GLY A 105 -5.53 -2.63 -1.08
N ALA A 106 -4.55 -2.33 -0.23
CA ALA A 106 -4.21 -0.97 0.17
C ALA A 106 -3.92 -0.04 -1.02
N THR A 107 -3.26 -0.56 -2.07
CA THR A 107 -3.01 0.18 -3.31
C THR A 107 -4.30 0.58 -4.02
N SER A 108 -5.28 -0.33 -4.10
CA SER A 108 -6.58 -0.05 -4.69
C SER A 108 -7.37 0.97 -3.87
N LEU A 109 -7.38 0.81 -2.54
CA LEU A 109 -8.02 1.78 -1.65
C LEU A 109 -7.42 3.18 -1.81
N MET A 110 -6.09 3.29 -1.88
CA MET A 110 -5.44 4.58 -2.12
C MET A 110 -5.75 5.14 -3.52
N SER A 111 -5.91 4.29 -4.54
CA SER A 111 -6.37 4.73 -5.87
C SER A 111 -7.77 5.33 -5.84
N TYR A 112 -8.70 4.70 -5.13
CA TYR A 112 -10.05 5.23 -4.94
C TYR A 112 -10.03 6.55 -4.16
N LEU A 113 -9.26 6.66 -3.09
CA LEU A 113 -9.09 7.90 -2.33
C LEU A 113 -8.57 9.04 -3.23
N GLN A 114 -7.62 8.75 -4.11
CA GLN A 114 -7.03 9.72 -5.03
C GLN A 114 -7.96 10.17 -6.16
N GLN A 115 -9.12 9.54 -6.37
CA GLN A 115 -10.14 10.07 -7.28
C GLN A 115 -10.81 11.33 -6.70
N HIS A 116 -10.86 11.45 -5.38
CA HIS A 116 -11.47 12.59 -4.71
C HIS A 116 -10.57 13.84 -4.78
N HIS A 117 -11.09 14.95 -5.31
CA HIS A 117 -10.33 16.19 -5.58
C HIS A 117 -9.64 16.82 -4.36
N TYR A 118 -10.14 16.57 -3.16
CA TYR A 118 -9.63 17.12 -1.92
C TYR A 118 -9.01 16.06 -1.00
N ILE A 119 -8.52 14.98 -1.60
CA ILE A 119 -7.71 13.98 -0.90
C ILE A 119 -6.34 13.88 -1.57
N TRP A 120 -5.31 14.24 -0.80
CA TRP A 120 -3.92 14.11 -1.20
C TRP A 120 -3.34 12.83 -0.59
N GLY A 121 -3.05 11.85 -1.41
CA GLY A 121 -2.52 10.56 -0.97
C GLY A 121 -1.13 10.28 -1.52
N ILE A 122 -0.22 9.83 -0.67
CA ILE A 122 1.14 9.41 -1.03
C ILE A 122 1.30 7.93 -0.69
N ARG A 123 2.08 7.21 -1.49
CA ARG A 123 2.30 5.77 -1.32
C ARG A 123 3.75 5.47 -0.97
N ASN A 124 3.95 4.48 -0.09
CA ASN A 124 5.24 3.85 0.19
C ASN A 124 6.33 4.82 0.65
N LEU A 125 6.00 5.79 1.51
CA LEU A 125 7.00 6.64 2.15
C LEU A 125 7.80 5.90 3.22
N HIS A 126 7.16 4.97 3.92
CA HIS A 126 7.76 4.17 4.99
C HIS A 126 8.49 5.01 6.06
N PHE A 127 8.02 6.26 6.31
CA PHE A 127 8.69 7.19 7.21
C PHE A 127 8.86 6.62 8.62
N PHE A 128 7.80 6.06 9.17
CA PHE A 128 7.81 5.52 10.53
C PHE A 128 8.53 4.18 10.68
N GLU A 129 8.91 3.52 9.59
CA GLU A 129 9.72 2.30 9.60
C GLU A 129 11.21 2.61 9.44
N TYR A 130 11.59 3.23 8.34
CA TYR A 130 12.99 3.34 7.91
C TYR A 130 13.59 4.73 8.09
N PHE A 131 12.75 5.78 8.08
CA PHE A 131 13.23 7.17 8.06
C PHE A 131 12.95 7.93 9.35
N VAL A 132 12.70 7.20 10.44
CA VAL A 132 12.37 7.79 11.75
C VAL A 132 13.49 8.69 12.31
N ASN A 133 14.74 8.42 11.95
CA ASN A 133 15.90 9.25 12.33
C ASN A 133 15.98 10.55 11.52
N ASN A 134 15.23 10.63 10.41
CA ASN A 134 15.11 11.87 9.67
C ASN A 134 14.25 12.86 10.45
N LYS A 135 14.59 14.14 10.35
CA LYS A 135 13.78 15.21 10.97
C LYS A 135 12.37 15.21 10.40
N THR A 136 11.37 15.53 11.20
CA THR A 136 9.97 15.73 10.77
C THR A 136 9.86 16.68 9.58
N SER A 137 10.81 17.61 9.43
CA SER A 137 10.92 18.50 8.28
C SER A 137 11.12 17.75 6.96
N TRP A 138 11.84 16.63 6.97
CA TRP A 138 11.98 15.75 5.80
C TRP A 138 10.63 15.13 5.42
N TYR A 139 9.88 14.65 6.40
CA TYR A 139 8.56 14.07 6.18
C TYR A 139 7.55 15.10 5.63
N ARG A 140 7.59 16.32 6.13
CA ARG A 140 6.72 17.42 5.66
C ARG A 140 6.90 17.76 4.18
N LYS A 141 8.08 17.55 3.60
CA LYS A 141 8.37 17.86 2.17
C LYS A 141 7.40 17.18 1.21
N PHE A 142 6.81 16.07 1.59
CA PHE A 142 5.91 15.29 0.75
C PHE A 142 4.46 15.77 0.77
N PHE A 143 4.13 16.72 1.62
CA PHE A 143 2.75 17.17 1.82
C PHE A 143 2.56 18.62 1.40
N PRO A 144 1.30 19.04 1.11
CA PRO A 144 1.00 20.42 0.69
C PRO A 144 1.27 21.43 1.80
N THR A 145 1.41 22.69 1.40
CA THR A 145 1.61 23.80 2.34
C THR A 145 0.34 24.10 3.15
N LYS A 146 0.50 24.66 4.34
CA LYS A 146 -0.62 25.13 5.17
C LYS A 146 -1.41 26.24 4.47
N ILE A 147 -0.75 27.02 3.60
CA ILE A 147 -1.40 28.04 2.77
C ILE A 147 -2.43 27.39 1.86
N TYR A 148 -2.06 26.28 1.19
CA TYR A 148 -2.99 25.54 0.36
C TYR A 148 -4.16 24.93 1.15
N PHE A 149 -3.92 24.43 2.38
CA PHE A 149 -4.99 24.03 3.29
C PHE A 149 -5.97 25.17 3.58
N SER A 150 -5.44 26.36 3.90
CA SER A 150 -6.26 27.54 4.17
C SER A 150 -7.06 27.96 2.95
N TYR A 151 -6.45 27.93 1.76
CA TYR A 151 -7.14 28.20 0.50
C TYR A 151 -8.30 27.22 0.26
N VAL A 152 -8.06 25.91 0.38
CA VAL A 152 -9.11 24.91 0.20
C VAL A 152 -10.23 25.08 1.22
N LYS A 153 -9.88 25.37 2.47
CA LYS A 153 -10.86 25.58 3.54
C LYS A 153 -11.70 26.85 3.32
N THR A 154 -11.06 27.97 3.00
CA THR A 154 -11.71 29.31 2.98
C THR A 154 -12.42 29.57 1.66
N ILE A 155 -11.73 29.30 0.54
CA ILE A 155 -12.23 29.64 -0.80
C ILE A 155 -13.07 28.50 -1.37
N LYS A 156 -12.58 27.27 -1.28
CA LYS A 156 -13.32 26.10 -1.78
C LYS A 156 -14.37 25.57 -0.81
N LYS A 157 -14.38 26.06 0.43
CA LYS A 157 -15.26 25.62 1.53
C LYS A 157 -15.24 24.08 1.67
N GLN A 158 -14.05 23.49 1.53
CA GLN A 158 -13.81 22.07 1.55
C GLN A 158 -12.77 21.72 2.62
N LYS A 159 -12.79 20.45 3.06
CA LYS A 159 -11.75 19.91 3.91
C LYS A 159 -10.72 19.19 3.04
N LEU A 160 -9.46 19.60 3.11
CA LEU A 160 -8.36 18.86 2.49
C LEU A 160 -7.95 17.72 3.43
N ASN A 161 -8.04 16.48 2.95
CA ASN A 161 -7.49 15.31 3.62
C ASN A 161 -6.14 14.98 2.99
N VAL A 162 -5.15 14.77 3.84
CA VAL A 162 -3.77 14.50 3.41
C VAL A 162 -3.29 13.24 4.10
N GLY A 163 -2.82 12.28 3.35
CA GLY A 163 -2.44 11.00 3.91
C GLY A 163 -1.28 10.31 3.21
N GLU A 164 -0.82 9.30 3.89
CA GLU A 164 0.22 8.37 3.45
C GLU A 164 -0.28 6.95 3.54
N MET A 165 0.18 6.11 2.62
CA MET A 165 -0.02 4.66 2.65
C MET A 165 1.33 3.95 2.79
N SER A 166 1.47 3.16 3.83
CA SER A 166 2.56 2.20 4.00
C SER A 166 1.98 0.92 4.61
N ALA A 167 1.73 -0.07 3.76
CA ALA A 167 0.93 -1.25 4.11
C ALA A 167 1.58 -2.18 5.16
N THR A 168 2.85 -1.97 5.45
CA THR A 168 3.64 -2.70 6.46
C THR A 168 3.52 -2.11 7.86
N TYR A 169 3.07 -0.86 8.00
CA TYR A 169 2.94 -0.18 9.29
C TYR A 169 2.14 -0.97 10.32
N PHE A 170 1.10 -1.65 9.87
CA PHE A 170 0.22 -2.44 10.74
C PHE A 170 0.98 -3.49 11.55
N TYR A 171 2.01 -4.08 10.95
CA TYR A 171 2.76 -5.21 11.51
C TYR A 171 3.99 -4.80 12.32
N HIS A 172 4.52 -3.59 12.08
CA HIS A 172 5.78 -3.17 12.68
C HIS A 172 5.59 -2.78 14.18
N PRO A 173 6.40 -3.32 15.09
CA PRO A 173 6.18 -3.18 16.54
C PRO A 173 6.26 -1.73 17.04
N ASP A 174 7.14 -0.90 16.49
CA ASP A 174 7.40 0.45 17.00
C ASP A 174 6.62 1.55 16.26
N VAL A 175 6.17 1.26 15.04
CA VAL A 175 5.52 2.26 14.17
C VAL A 175 4.32 2.89 14.86
N ARG A 176 3.48 2.11 15.54
CA ARG A 176 2.30 2.64 16.23
C ARG A 176 2.65 3.66 17.32
N LYS A 177 3.74 3.44 18.06
CA LYS A 177 4.23 4.39 19.09
C LYS A 177 4.76 5.66 18.45
N ARG A 178 5.55 5.54 17.38
CA ARG A 178 6.10 6.67 16.61
C ARG A 178 4.99 7.51 15.98
N ILE A 179 3.97 6.88 15.40
CA ILE A 179 2.78 7.57 14.87
C ILE A 179 2.03 8.26 16.00
N LYS A 180 1.79 7.60 17.14
CA LYS A 180 1.10 8.20 18.28
C LYS A 180 1.80 9.44 18.80
N SER A 181 3.13 9.41 18.85
CA SER A 181 3.94 10.54 19.29
C SER A 181 3.86 11.74 18.36
N LEU A 182 3.96 11.52 17.03
CA LEU A 182 3.99 12.60 16.05
C LEU A 182 2.59 13.06 15.61
N LEU A 183 1.63 12.14 15.54
CA LEU A 183 0.30 12.33 14.97
C LEU A 183 -0.79 11.79 15.90
N PRO A 184 -0.95 12.31 17.13
CA PRO A 184 -1.85 11.73 18.14
C PRO A 184 -3.32 11.67 17.72
N ASN A 185 -3.75 12.56 16.82
CA ASN A 185 -5.13 12.70 16.34
C ASN A 185 -5.35 12.20 14.92
N VAL A 186 -4.38 11.47 14.35
CA VAL A 186 -4.47 10.97 12.97
C VAL A 186 -5.59 9.95 12.83
N LYS A 187 -6.30 9.99 11.71
CA LYS A 187 -7.26 8.95 11.31
C LYS A 187 -6.53 7.80 10.65
N LEU A 188 -6.83 6.58 11.08
CA LEU A 188 -6.20 5.35 10.60
C LEU A 188 -7.17 4.57 9.74
N LEU A 189 -6.74 4.24 8.52
CA LEU A 189 -7.43 3.32 7.63
C LEU A 189 -6.69 1.98 7.64
N LEU A 190 -7.43 0.90 7.82
CA LEU A 190 -6.90 -0.46 7.79
C LEU A 190 -7.78 -1.29 6.85
N ILE A 191 -7.19 -1.82 5.80
CA ILE A 191 -7.86 -2.77 4.92
C ILE A 191 -7.31 -4.17 5.17
N LEU A 192 -8.20 -5.09 5.49
CA LEU A 192 -7.90 -6.50 5.72
C LEU A 192 -8.37 -7.36 4.53
N ARG A 193 -7.99 -8.59 4.50
CA ARG A 193 -8.42 -9.58 3.51
C ARG A 193 -8.52 -10.94 4.18
N ASN A 194 -9.32 -11.87 3.62
CA ASN A 194 -9.25 -13.26 4.06
C ASN A 194 -7.78 -13.68 4.23
N PRO A 195 -7.35 -14.08 5.45
CA PRO A 195 -5.94 -14.31 5.73
C PRO A 195 -5.33 -15.44 4.89
N ILE A 196 -6.12 -16.41 4.44
CA ILE A 196 -5.68 -17.48 3.53
C ILE A 196 -5.30 -16.87 2.18
N ASP A 197 -6.17 -16.03 1.62
CA ASP A 197 -5.95 -15.42 0.30
C ASP A 197 -4.89 -14.32 0.35
N MET A 198 -4.76 -13.62 1.48
CA MET A 198 -3.68 -12.67 1.73
C MET A 198 -2.32 -13.39 1.74
N THR A 199 -2.22 -14.48 2.50
CA THR A 199 -1.01 -15.29 2.64
C THR A 199 -0.56 -15.84 1.29
N TYR A 200 -1.49 -16.40 0.52
CA TYR A 200 -1.21 -16.91 -0.82
C TYR A 200 -0.86 -15.80 -1.82
N SER A 201 -1.53 -14.65 -1.75
CA SER A 201 -1.17 -13.48 -2.57
C SER A 201 0.22 -12.95 -2.26
N LYS A 202 0.66 -13.00 -1.00
CA LYS A 202 2.01 -12.63 -0.60
C LYS A 202 3.04 -13.59 -1.19
N TYR A 203 2.80 -14.89 -1.09
CA TYR A 203 3.66 -15.91 -1.69
C TYR A 203 3.82 -15.70 -3.21
N ASN A 204 2.69 -15.62 -3.94
CA ASN A 204 2.73 -15.44 -5.38
C ASN A 204 3.47 -14.16 -5.81
N HIS A 205 3.40 -13.10 -4.99
CA HIS A 205 4.17 -11.90 -5.27
C HIS A 205 5.67 -12.16 -5.21
N GLY A 206 6.16 -12.79 -4.15
CA GLY A 206 7.57 -13.13 -4.00
C GLY A 206 8.02 -14.15 -5.05
N PHE A 207 7.20 -15.15 -5.38
CA PHE A 207 7.48 -16.15 -6.40
C PHE A 207 7.61 -15.50 -7.80
N ASN A 208 6.65 -14.65 -8.17
CA ASN A 208 6.65 -13.97 -9.47
C ASN A 208 7.78 -12.94 -9.63
N THR A 209 8.29 -12.39 -8.52
CA THR A 209 9.45 -11.48 -8.54
C THR A 209 10.79 -12.22 -8.44
N GLY A 210 10.78 -13.55 -8.34
CA GLY A 210 11.99 -14.35 -8.19
C GLY A 210 12.66 -14.27 -6.81
N SER A 211 12.04 -13.58 -5.84
CA SER A 211 12.56 -13.49 -4.47
C SER A 211 12.31 -14.76 -3.64
N ILE A 212 11.45 -15.65 -4.13
CA ILE A 212 11.08 -16.92 -3.52
C ILE A 212 11.19 -18.02 -4.57
N THR A 213 11.88 -19.10 -4.21
CA THR A 213 12.02 -20.30 -5.06
C THR A 213 11.36 -21.54 -4.43
N GLU A 214 11.12 -21.51 -3.13
CA GLU A 214 10.48 -22.60 -2.40
C GLU A 214 8.98 -22.73 -2.73
N SER A 215 8.43 -23.92 -2.53
CA SER A 215 6.99 -24.13 -2.63
C SER A 215 6.24 -23.45 -1.47
N PHE A 216 4.97 -23.10 -1.71
CA PHE A 216 4.13 -22.48 -0.68
C PHE A 216 4.00 -23.39 0.56
N ASP A 217 3.80 -24.69 0.34
CA ASP A 217 3.67 -25.66 1.43
C ASP A 217 4.93 -25.76 2.29
N SER A 218 6.13 -25.73 1.67
CA SER A 218 7.40 -25.72 2.40
C SER A 218 7.50 -24.49 3.28
N ILE A 219 7.20 -23.31 2.75
CA ILE A 219 7.24 -22.05 3.48
C ILE A 219 6.29 -22.06 4.69
N ILE A 220 5.05 -22.53 4.50
CA ILE A 220 4.05 -22.61 5.58
C ILE A 220 4.50 -23.59 6.68
N LYS A 221 5.02 -24.75 6.30
CA LYS A 221 5.56 -25.74 7.25
C LYS A 221 6.75 -25.18 8.03
N ASN A 222 7.67 -24.52 7.36
CA ASN A 222 8.85 -23.90 7.96
C ASN A 222 8.45 -22.80 8.96
N GLU A 223 7.48 -21.95 8.61
CA GLU A 223 6.99 -20.91 9.52
C GLU A 223 6.27 -21.51 10.73
N LEU A 224 5.44 -22.53 10.52
CA LEU A 224 4.77 -23.24 11.63
C LEU A 224 5.77 -23.83 12.63
N THR A 225 6.84 -24.44 12.12
CA THR A 225 7.93 -24.97 12.95
C THR A 225 8.58 -23.87 13.78
N ARG A 226 8.87 -22.72 13.17
CA ARG A 226 9.42 -21.55 13.87
C ARG A 226 8.47 -21.02 14.96
N ILE A 227 7.17 -20.97 14.66
CA ILE A 227 6.14 -20.55 15.64
C ILE A 227 6.13 -21.50 16.85
N LYS A 228 6.17 -22.81 16.62
CA LYS A 228 6.20 -23.82 17.70
C LYS A 228 7.46 -23.71 18.55
N ILE A 229 8.63 -23.54 17.95
CA ILE A 229 9.89 -23.32 18.67
C ILE A 229 9.78 -22.09 19.57
N ARG A 230 9.22 -20.99 19.08
CA ARG A 230 9.01 -19.77 19.87
C ARG A 230 8.12 -19.96 21.10
N GLN A 231 7.06 -20.76 20.93
CA GLN A 231 6.13 -21.04 22.05
C GLN A 231 6.79 -21.88 23.13
N ASN A 232 7.67 -22.81 22.73
CA ASN A 232 8.29 -23.76 23.63
C ASN A 232 9.63 -23.26 24.21
N GLU A 233 10.35 -22.41 23.47
CA GLU A 233 11.71 -21.94 23.84
C GLU A 233 11.88 -20.43 23.60
N PRO A 234 11.19 -19.57 24.37
CA PRO A 234 11.21 -18.12 24.16
C PRO A 234 12.60 -17.50 24.31
N GLN A 235 13.53 -18.14 25.06
CA GLN A 235 14.91 -17.69 25.23
C GLN A 235 15.74 -17.71 23.94
N LEU A 236 15.40 -18.54 22.95
CA LEU A 236 16.08 -18.56 21.65
C LEU A 236 15.86 -17.27 20.86
N ILE A 237 14.76 -16.56 21.13
CA ILE A 237 14.44 -15.27 20.50
C ILE A 237 15.31 -14.16 21.04
N ILE A 238 15.57 -14.18 22.36
CA ILE A 238 16.37 -13.16 23.07
C ILE A 238 17.80 -13.16 22.54
N ASN A 239 18.32 -14.34 22.19
CA ASN A 239 19.69 -14.53 21.71
C ASN A 239 19.86 -14.30 20.19
N ASN A 240 18.79 -14.16 19.43
CA ASN A 240 18.84 -13.88 17.99
C ASN A 240 17.76 -12.87 17.57
N PRO A 241 18.00 -11.56 17.75
CA PRO A 241 17.05 -10.50 17.39
C PRO A 241 16.69 -10.50 15.89
N ASN A 242 17.54 -11.07 15.03
CA ASN A 242 17.27 -11.20 13.59
C ASN A 242 16.33 -12.35 13.24
N PHE A 243 16.05 -13.25 14.18
CA PHE A 243 15.11 -14.36 13.98
C PHE A 243 13.69 -13.89 13.64
N ASP A 244 13.34 -12.67 14.04
CA ASP A 244 12.02 -12.06 13.87
C ASP A 244 11.95 -10.99 12.76
N ASN A 245 13.10 -10.48 12.31
CA ASN A 245 13.17 -9.30 11.45
C ASN A 245 12.95 -9.60 9.96
N ASN A 246 12.86 -10.88 9.58
CA ASN A 246 12.52 -11.21 8.20
C ASN A 246 11.00 -11.07 7.97
N VAL A 247 10.56 -9.83 7.77
CA VAL A 247 9.15 -9.46 7.49
C VAL A 247 8.61 -10.25 6.29
N ASP A 248 9.50 -10.61 5.36
CA ASP A 248 9.10 -11.33 4.14
C ASP A 248 8.75 -12.80 4.39
N SER A 249 9.17 -13.40 5.50
CA SER A 249 8.89 -14.79 5.84
C SER A 249 7.73 -15.00 6.83
N ASN A 250 7.00 -13.94 7.22
CA ASN A 250 5.91 -14.02 8.19
C ASN A 250 4.54 -14.11 7.47
N TYR A 251 4.20 -15.26 6.93
CA TYR A 251 2.95 -15.52 6.22
C TYR A 251 1.78 -15.76 7.19
N LEU A 252 1.92 -16.75 8.07
CA LEU A 252 0.93 -17.10 9.08
C LEU A 252 0.75 -15.99 10.11
N ARG A 253 1.88 -15.44 10.56
CA ARG A 253 1.87 -14.37 11.55
C ARG A 253 1.14 -13.11 11.05
N HIS A 254 1.35 -12.71 9.79
CA HIS A 254 0.67 -11.55 9.22
C HIS A 254 -0.84 -11.78 9.03
N GLY A 255 -1.31 -13.02 8.93
CA GLY A 255 -2.73 -13.35 8.92
C GLY A 255 -3.40 -13.29 10.29
N ASN A 256 -2.64 -13.28 11.38
CA ASN A 256 -3.15 -13.12 12.74
C ASN A 256 -3.43 -11.62 13.03
N TYR A 257 -4.46 -11.08 12.41
CA TYR A 257 -4.80 -9.67 12.50
C TYR A 257 -5.19 -9.21 13.91
N VAL A 258 -5.85 -10.07 14.68
CA VAL A 258 -6.33 -9.73 16.03
C VAL A 258 -5.16 -9.38 16.97
N TYR A 259 -4.03 -10.08 16.83
CA TYR A 259 -2.83 -9.79 17.59
C TYR A 259 -2.32 -8.37 17.38
N TYR A 260 -2.21 -7.95 16.13
CA TYR A 260 -1.74 -6.59 15.80
C TYR A 260 -2.78 -5.54 16.14
N LEU A 261 -4.05 -5.81 15.83
CA LEU A 261 -5.14 -4.86 16.07
C LEU A 261 -5.28 -4.50 17.55
N LYS A 262 -5.17 -5.48 18.47
CA LYS A 262 -5.15 -5.22 19.91
C LYS A 262 -4.07 -4.23 20.29
N LYS A 263 -2.86 -4.37 19.71
CA LYS A 263 -1.73 -3.46 19.97
C LYS A 263 -1.96 -2.05 19.44
N TRP A 264 -2.69 -1.89 18.33
CA TRP A 264 -3.09 -0.58 17.85
C TRP A 264 -4.17 0.05 18.73
N LEU A 265 -5.14 -0.71 19.20
CA LEU A 265 -6.22 -0.23 20.06
C LEU A 265 -5.76 0.16 21.48
N GLU A 266 -4.61 -0.34 21.95
CA GLU A 266 -3.95 0.14 23.16
C GLU A 266 -3.57 1.63 23.09
N LEU A 267 -3.26 2.15 21.89
CA LEU A 267 -2.75 3.50 21.70
C LEU A 267 -3.76 4.43 20.99
N PHE A 268 -4.59 3.88 20.12
CA PHE A 268 -5.54 4.66 19.33
C PHE A 268 -6.98 4.23 19.65
N PRO A 269 -7.85 5.16 20.07
CA PRO A 269 -9.25 4.82 20.33
C PRO A 269 -9.95 4.36 19.07
N ARG A 270 -10.92 3.47 19.20
CA ARG A 270 -11.66 2.84 18.08
C ARG A 270 -12.19 3.85 17.06
N LYS A 271 -12.61 5.05 17.52
CA LYS A 271 -13.10 6.15 16.67
C LYS A 271 -12.05 6.73 15.71
N GLN A 272 -10.76 6.51 15.97
CA GLN A 272 -9.67 6.94 15.06
C GLN A 272 -9.32 5.87 14.02
N LEU A 273 -9.91 4.69 14.10
CA LEU A 273 -9.57 3.55 13.24
C LEU A 273 -10.80 3.09 12.44
N HIS A 274 -10.73 3.18 11.12
CA HIS A 274 -11.72 2.61 10.21
C HIS A 274 -11.15 1.35 9.56
N ILE A 275 -11.88 0.24 9.74
CA ILE A 275 -11.49 -1.08 9.24
C ILE A 275 -12.48 -1.49 8.17
N LEU A 276 -11.95 -1.90 7.03
CA LEU A 276 -12.71 -2.45 5.92
C LEU A 276 -12.01 -3.70 5.38
N THR A 277 -12.68 -4.44 4.51
CA THR A 277 -12.06 -5.62 3.90
C THR A 277 -11.87 -5.43 2.39
N ASN A 278 -10.95 -6.19 1.83
CA ASN A 278 -10.73 -6.26 0.39
C ASN A 278 -11.98 -6.72 -0.36
N GLU A 279 -12.71 -7.65 0.24
CA GLU A 279 -13.94 -8.21 -0.28
C GLU A 279 -15.03 -7.13 -0.38
N GLN A 280 -15.19 -6.29 0.66
CA GLN A 280 -16.11 -5.14 0.63
C GLN A 280 -15.71 -4.14 -0.47
N LEU A 281 -14.42 -3.77 -0.53
CA LEU A 281 -13.94 -2.83 -1.54
C LEU A 281 -14.07 -3.38 -2.97
N THR A 282 -13.97 -4.70 -3.14
CA THR A 282 -14.06 -5.35 -4.45
C THR A 282 -15.51 -5.52 -4.91
N ASN A 283 -16.39 -5.95 -4.00
CA ASN A 283 -17.77 -6.30 -4.33
C ASN A 283 -18.68 -5.07 -4.33
N ASN A 284 -18.45 -4.14 -3.40
CA ASN A 284 -19.28 -2.95 -3.21
C ASN A 284 -18.41 -1.69 -3.07
N PRO A 285 -17.64 -1.29 -4.11
CA PRO A 285 -16.67 -0.20 -4.00
C PRO A 285 -17.32 1.15 -3.69
N ILE A 286 -18.48 1.45 -4.24
CA ILE A 286 -19.17 2.74 -4.04
C ILE A 286 -19.56 2.88 -2.57
N GLU A 287 -20.36 1.96 -2.04
CA GLU A 287 -20.80 1.98 -0.64
C GLU A 287 -19.62 1.96 0.34
N THR A 288 -18.61 1.16 0.03
CA THR A 288 -17.41 1.07 0.87
C THR A 288 -16.66 2.39 0.92
N MET A 289 -16.51 3.07 -0.21
CA MET A 289 -15.84 4.37 -0.28
C MET A 289 -16.66 5.51 0.34
N GLU A 290 -17.98 5.48 0.29
CA GLU A 290 -18.84 6.42 1.01
C GLU A 290 -18.54 6.38 2.51
N LYS A 291 -18.49 5.19 3.12
CA LYS A 291 -18.13 5.00 4.54
C LYS A 291 -16.70 5.51 4.85
N VAL A 292 -15.76 5.31 3.93
CA VAL A 292 -14.38 5.81 4.07
C VAL A 292 -14.35 7.35 4.01
N PHE A 293 -15.09 7.97 3.09
CA PHE A 293 -15.18 9.43 2.99
C PHE A 293 -15.87 10.04 4.22
N GLU A 294 -16.95 9.44 4.69
CA GLU A 294 -17.61 9.82 5.94
C GLU A 294 -16.63 9.77 7.12
N PHE A 295 -15.92 8.65 7.29
CA PHE A 295 -14.90 8.52 8.32
C PHE A 295 -13.83 9.60 8.22
N LEU A 296 -13.37 9.95 7.02
CA LEU A 296 -12.39 11.03 6.82
C LEU A 296 -13.00 12.43 6.99
N ASN A 297 -14.31 12.56 7.15
CA ASN A 297 -15.06 13.81 7.08
C ASN A 297 -14.79 14.54 5.75
N ALA A 298 -14.68 13.80 4.67
CA ALA A 298 -14.66 14.30 3.30
C ALA A 298 -16.11 14.43 2.79
N LYS A 299 -16.34 15.31 1.82
CA LYS A 299 -17.64 15.37 1.17
C LYS A 299 -17.90 14.08 0.37
N PRO A 300 -19.18 13.69 0.21
CA PRO A 300 -19.53 12.59 -0.67
C PRO A 300 -18.94 12.78 -2.07
N PHE A 301 -18.41 11.70 -2.62
CA PHE A 301 -17.81 11.67 -3.94
C PHE A 301 -18.10 10.32 -4.61
N ALA A 302 -18.68 10.35 -5.79
CA ALA A 302 -18.93 9.14 -6.55
C ALA A 302 -17.64 8.61 -7.17
N VAL A 303 -17.15 7.51 -6.65
CA VAL A 303 -15.97 6.84 -7.22
C VAL A 303 -16.35 6.09 -8.49
N THR A 304 -15.46 6.09 -9.47
CA THR A 304 -15.56 5.21 -10.62
C THR A 304 -14.93 3.87 -10.25
N PRO A 305 -15.67 2.75 -10.31
CA PRO A 305 -15.09 1.44 -10.08
C PRO A 305 -13.91 1.22 -11.01
N GLU A 306 -12.74 1.03 -10.43
CA GLU A 306 -11.54 0.71 -11.21
C GLU A 306 -11.51 -0.80 -11.45
N HIS A 307 -11.24 -1.21 -12.68
CA HIS A 307 -10.85 -2.59 -12.94
C HIS A 307 -9.65 -2.92 -12.06
N LYS A 308 -9.67 -4.09 -11.46
CA LYS A 308 -8.63 -4.55 -10.50
C LYS A 308 -7.24 -4.21 -11.01
N LYS A 309 -6.62 -3.18 -10.45
CA LYS A 309 -5.19 -2.90 -10.66
C LYS A 309 -4.41 -3.93 -9.86
N ASN A 310 -3.43 -4.58 -10.49
CA ASN A 310 -2.59 -5.61 -9.88
C ASN A 310 -3.28 -6.97 -9.62
N ILE A 311 -4.07 -7.45 -10.57
CA ILE A 311 -4.42 -8.88 -10.59
C ILE A 311 -3.13 -9.65 -10.73
N GLN A 312 -2.72 -10.35 -9.67
CA GLN A 312 -1.64 -11.31 -9.79
C GLN A 312 -2.17 -12.53 -10.56
N ILE A 313 -1.49 -12.85 -11.64
CA ILE A 313 -1.73 -14.13 -12.33
C ILE A 313 -1.16 -15.21 -11.41
N TYR A 314 -2.01 -16.02 -10.84
CA TYR A 314 -1.59 -17.21 -10.10
C TYR A 314 -1.23 -18.30 -11.11
N THR A 315 0.04 -18.65 -11.17
CA THR A 315 0.54 -19.71 -12.06
C THR A 315 0.11 -21.09 -11.61
N LYS A 316 -0.18 -21.26 -10.32
CA LYS A 316 -0.71 -22.49 -9.72
C LYS A 316 -1.83 -22.15 -8.75
N GLN A 317 -2.76 -23.06 -8.57
CA GLN A 317 -3.74 -22.98 -7.48
C GLN A 317 -3.11 -23.53 -6.19
N MET A 318 -3.59 -23.02 -5.05
CA MET A 318 -3.22 -23.55 -3.73
C MET A 318 -3.76 -24.98 -3.60
N GLU A 319 -2.93 -25.88 -3.09
CA GLU A 319 -3.35 -27.24 -2.79
C GLU A 319 -4.54 -27.25 -1.80
N PRO A 320 -5.58 -28.06 -2.07
CA PRO A 320 -6.76 -28.14 -1.20
C PRO A 320 -6.42 -28.49 0.26
N SER A 321 -5.43 -29.37 0.47
CA SER A 321 -4.93 -29.74 1.78
C SER A 321 -4.33 -28.55 2.56
N THR A 322 -3.56 -27.71 1.86
CA THR A 322 -2.97 -26.50 2.45
C THR A 322 -4.04 -25.46 2.74
N ARG A 323 -5.03 -25.28 1.86
CA ARG A 323 -6.17 -24.39 2.12
C ARG A 323 -6.95 -24.83 3.36
N LYS A 324 -7.20 -26.12 3.50
CA LYS A 324 -7.86 -26.69 4.67
C LYS A 324 -7.05 -26.43 5.95
N PHE A 325 -5.74 -26.73 5.90
CA PHE A 325 -4.86 -26.44 7.03
C PHE A 325 -4.88 -24.96 7.44
N LEU A 326 -4.79 -24.03 6.47
CA LEU A 326 -4.82 -22.60 6.74
C LEU A 326 -6.16 -22.14 7.30
N LYS A 327 -7.27 -22.73 6.83
CA LYS A 327 -8.60 -22.49 7.37
C LYS A 327 -8.65 -22.88 8.87
N ASP A 328 -8.24 -24.10 9.19
CA ASP A 328 -8.23 -24.58 10.56
C ASP A 328 -7.29 -23.74 11.45
N TYR A 329 -6.15 -23.32 10.92
CA TYR A 329 -5.19 -22.46 11.60
C TYR A 329 -5.72 -21.05 11.89
N PHE A 330 -6.38 -20.40 10.92
CA PHE A 330 -6.85 -19.01 11.09
C PHE A 330 -8.22 -18.89 11.77
N THR A 331 -9.01 -19.94 11.80
CA THR A 331 -10.37 -19.90 12.39
C THR A 331 -10.39 -19.29 13.80
N PRO A 332 -9.60 -19.75 14.79
CA PRO A 332 -9.66 -19.19 16.13
C PRO A 332 -9.26 -17.70 16.19
N TYR A 333 -8.31 -17.27 15.35
CA TYR A 333 -7.90 -15.87 15.27
C TYR A 333 -8.94 -14.99 14.59
N ASN A 334 -9.63 -15.52 13.60
CA ASN A 334 -10.74 -14.83 12.93
C ASN A 334 -11.93 -14.66 13.87
N GLU A 335 -12.30 -15.69 14.62
CA GLU A 335 -13.38 -15.63 15.61
C GLU A 335 -13.08 -14.58 16.70
N GLU A 336 -11.85 -14.55 17.20
CA GLU A 336 -11.41 -13.54 18.15
C GLU A 336 -11.44 -12.13 17.55
N LEU A 337 -11.03 -11.97 16.29
CA LEU A 337 -11.12 -10.71 15.55
C LEU A 337 -12.58 -10.25 15.41
N TYR A 338 -13.47 -11.15 15.02
CA TYR A 338 -14.89 -10.86 14.86
C TYR A 338 -15.53 -10.42 16.17
N LYS A 339 -15.22 -11.13 17.26
CA LYS A 339 -15.65 -10.76 18.61
C LYS A 339 -15.13 -9.38 19.03
N LEU A 340 -13.87 -9.08 18.75
CA LEU A 340 -13.24 -7.78 19.04
C LEU A 340 -13.89 -6.63 18.26
N LEU A 341 -14.28 -6.87 17.01
CA LEU A 341 -14.82 -5.84 16.12
C LEU A 341 -16.36 -5.75 16.16
N GLY A 342 -17.05 -6.76 16.69
CA GLY A 342 -18.51 -6.88 16.61
C GLY A 342 -19.03 -7.13 15.20
N VAL A 343 -18.19 -7.66 14.29
CA VAL A 343 -18.50 -7.89 12.86
C VAL A 343 -17.93 -9.22 12.41
N ASN A 344 -18.71 -10.01 11.69
CA ASN A 344 -18.24 -11.24 11.05
C ASN A 344 -18.00 -10.97 9.55
N PHE A 345 -16.79 -11.21 9.08
CA PHE A 345 -16.41 -11.05 7.67
C PHE A 345 -16.64 -12.32 6.83
N ASN A 346 -17.12 -13.40 7.44
CA ASN A 346 -17.36 -14.71 6.80
C ASN A 346 -16.15 -15.24 6.04
N TRP A 347 -14.95 -15.10 6.61
CA TRP A 347 -13.74 -15.70 6.06
C TRP A 347 -13.71 -17.20 6.43
N ALA A 348 -14.11 -18.01 5.44
CA ALA A 348 -14.13 -19.45 5.57
C ALA A 348 -12.84 -20.10 5.06
#